data_c41a0a6af87629c1b74ee2c35a60a567
#
_entry.id   c41a0a6af87629c1b74ee2c35a60a567
#
_cell.length_a   1.000
_cell.length_b   1.000
_cell.length_c   1.000
_cell.angle_alpha   90.00
_cell.angle_beta   90.00
_cell.angle_gamma   90.00
#
_symmetry.space_group_name_H-M   'P 1'
#
loop_
_entity.id
_entity.type
_entity.pdbx_description
1 polymer ?
#
loop_
_entity_poly.entity_id
_entity_poly.type
_entity_poly.pdbx_seq_one_letter_code
_entity_poly.pdbx_strand_id
1 'polypeptide(L)'
;ILSLFDFIQRLCYNEGMDERIIENLTKLTDEERTILSGRDVNKDDYSLSERFIVNSKKLLEGRELDLRLHTRFVDFPDHGHDYMEFMYVYAGKISHVIGKDSVTLERGDIIFLNRHARHSIKRAGRGDIGINFILSTPFLQIVFPHVANNPVVSEFITNNIDDAGEAQYLFFKTKDNFPIHNLMDNLIYAIVNRTQDIYAELVSLLFTYLAHYRDTLSNSLVVASPDAKLKRAVLEYIQQRYPTATLGELADRLGYTQAYLSRRIRELFGKTFQTLLQTRRLAAAEEMLRTTALSVEDIIRAVGYENQSYFHRLFLKTYGCTPHRYRKNAD
;
A
#
# COMPACT_ATOMS: atom_id res chain seq x y z
N ILE A 1 -37.98 -9.56 -15.71
CA ILE A 1 -36.55 -9.90 -15.54
C ILE A 1 -35.81 -8.62 -15.78
N LEU A 2 -35.42 -7.92 -14.69
CA LEU A 2 -34.56 -6.71 -14.78
C LEU A 2 -33.27 -7.12 -15.47
N SER A 3 -32.75 -6.27 -16.37
CA SER A 3 -31.46 -6.52 -17.00
C SER A 3 -30.35 -6.48 -15.93
N LEU A 4 -29.23 -7.12 -16.18
CA LEU A 4 -28.04 -7.01 -15.29
C LEU A 4 -27.67 -5.54 -15.08
N PHE A 5 -27.87 -4.71 -16.08
CA PHE A 5 -27.68 -3.26 -16.07
C PHE A 5 -28.61 -2.59 -15.04
N ASP A 6 -29.91 -2.89 -15.02
CA ASP A 6 -30.85 -2.34 -14.04
C ASP A 6 -30.55 -2.81 -12.62
N PHE A 7 -30.06 -4.06 -12.47
CA PHE A 7 -29.65 -4.62 -11.19
C PHE A 7 -28.40 -3.91 -10.64
N ILE A 8 -27.41 -3.67 -11.49
CA ILE A 8 -26.17 -2.98 -11.12
C ILE A 8 -26.43 -1.48 -10.90
N GLN A 9 -27.26 -0.82 -11.70
CA GLN A 9 -27.67 0.57 -11.48
C GLN A 9 -28.37 0.77 -10.13
N ARG A 10 -29.18 -0.21 -9.67
CA ARG A 10 -29.79 -0.19 -8.33
C ARG A 10 -28.82 -0.48 -7.19
N LEU A 11 -27.73 -1.22 -7.45
CA LEU A 11 -26.64 -1.48 -6.50
C LEU A 11 -25.60 -0.37 -6.46
N CYS A 12 -25.41 0.34 -7.57
CA CYS A 12 -24.47 1.46 -7.69
C CYS A 12 -25.19 2.77 -7.37
N TYR A 13 -25.25 3.13 -6.10
CA TYR A 13 -25.68 4.46 -5.64
C TYR A 13 -24.56 5.50 -5.93
N ASN A 14 -24.08 5.57 -7.17
CA ASN A 14 -23.18 6.61 -7.61
C ASN A 14 -23.80 7.30 -8.82
N GLU A 15 -24.50 8.39 -8.57
CA GLU A 15 -25.00 9.32 -9.60
C GLU A 15 -23.87 10.00 -10.39
N GLY A 16 -22.60 9.58 -10.19
CA GLY A 16 -21.43 10.28 -10.71
C GLY A 16 -20.58 9.56 -11.76
N MET A 17 -20.67 8.21 -11.88
CA MET A 17 -19.84 7.51 -12.86
C MET A 17 -20.52 7.47 -14.24
N ASP A 18 -19.76 7.76 -15.30
CA ASP A 18 -20.21 7.71 -16.70
C ASP A 18 -20.81 6.31 -17.01
N GLU A 19 -22.06 6.30 -17.49
CA GLU A 19 -22.81 5.06 -17.83
C GLU A 19 -22.03 4.17 -18.79
N ARG A 20 -21.25 4.74 -19.71
CA ARG A 20 -20.39 4.00 -20.66
C ARG A 20 -19.28 3.22 -19.95
N ILE A 21 -18.75 3.75 -18.86
CA ILE A 21 -17.74 3.06 -18.04
C ILE A 21 -18.40 1.87 -17.32
N ILE A 22 -19.57 2.09 -16.70
CA ILE A 22 -20.33 1.05 -16.02
C ILE A 22 -20.68 -0.07 -17.02
N GLU A 23 -21.15 0.27 -18.21
CA GLU A 23 -21.46 -0.68 -19.27
C GLU A 23 -20.23 -1.53 -19.64
N ASN A 24 -19.07 -0.92 -19.79
CA ASN A 24 -17.82 -1.62 -20.09
C ASN A 24 -17.36 -2.53 -18.96
N LEU A 25 -17.51 -2.11 -17.69
CA LEU A 25 -17.15 -2.90 -16.51
C LEU A 25 -18.09 -4.13 -16.32
N THR A 26 -19.27 -4.13 -16.90
CA THR A 26 -20.26 -5.20 -16.76
C THR A 26 -20.29 -6.18 -17.92
N LYS A 27 -19.74 -5.80 -19.08
CA LYS A 27 -19.66 -6.68 -20.26
C LYS A 27 -18.83 -7.93 -19.98
N LEU A 28 -19.21 -9.02 -20.64
CA LEU A 28 -18.38 -10.22 -20.67
C LEU A 28 -17.14 -9.95 -21.53
N THR A 29 -15.98 -10.27 -20.97
CA THR A 29 -14.72 -10.27 -21.74
C THR A 29 -14.69 -11.47 -22.69
N ASP A 30 -13.79 -11.49 -23.67
CA ASP A 30 -13.62 -12.61 -24.57
C ASP A 30 -13.09 -13.86 -23.85
N GLU A 31 -12.24 -13.64 -22.84
CA GLU A 31 -11.76 -14.68 -21.95
C GLU A 31 -12.94 -15.32 -21.17
N GLU A 32 -13.81 -14.51 -20.59
CA GLU A 32 -14.98 -15.00 -19.86
C GLU A 32 -15.95 -15.77 -20.75
N ARG A 33 -16.16 -15.35 -22.00
CA ARG A 33 -16.93 -16.12 -23.00
C ARG A 33 -16.31 -17.48 -23.26
N THR A 34 -14.99 -17.53 -23.34
CA THR A 34 -14.23 -18.76 -23.54
C THR A 34 -14.36 -19.70 -22.34
N ILE A 35 -14.27 -19.16 -21.12
CA ILE A 35 -14.46 -19.90 -19.86
C ILE A 35 -15.89 -20.45 -19.77
N LEU A 36 -16.88 -19.65 -20.08
CA LEU A 36 -18.28 -20.09 -20.08
C LEU A 36 -18.56 -21.20 -21.14
N SER A 37 -17.73 -21.32 -22.15
CA SER A 37 -17.77 -22.43 -23.12
C SER A 37 -17.08 -23.71 -22.61
N GLY A 38 -16.60 -23.73 -21.36
CA GLY A 38 -15.98 -24.91 -20.72
C GLY A 38 -14.47 -24.97 -20.77
N ARG A 39 -13.77 -23.86 -21.05
CA ARG A 39 -12.31 -23.77 -20.98
C ARG A 39 -11.86 -23.16 -19.66
N ASP A 40 -10.62 -23.45 -19.27
CA ASP A 40 -9.97 -22.84 -18.12
C ASP A 40 -9.21 -21.56 -18.51
N VAL A 41 -8.68 -20.84 -17.50
CA VAL A 41 -7.78 -19.70 -17.68
C VAL A 41 -6.57 -20.12 -18.53
N ASN A 42 -6.34 -19.42 -19.62
CA ASN A 42 -5.15 -19.60 -20.43
C ASN A 42 -3.96 -18.86 -19.81
N LYS A 43 -3.05 -19.59 -19.15
CA LYS A 43 -1.88 -19.00 -18.48
C LYS A 43 -0.94 -18.27 -19.42
N ASP A 44 -0.89 -18.66 -20.69
CA ASP A 44 -0.01 -18.06 -21.70
C ASP A 44 -0.41 -16.62 -22.02
N ASP A 45 -1.67 -16.24 -21.78
CA ASP A 45 -2.13 -14.84 -21.94
C ASP A 45 -1.54 -13.91 -20.89
N TYR A 46 -1.10 -14.45 -19.75
CA TYR A 46 -0.63 -13.72 -18.58
C TYR A 46 0.85 -13.85 -18.31
N SER A 47 1.43 -15.02 -18.55
CA SER A 47 2.79 -15.36 -18.11
C SER A 47 3.72 -15.64 -19.27
N LEU A 48 5.02 -15.42 -19.02
CA LEU A 48 6.12 -15.82 -19.87
C LEU A 48 6.94 -16.95 -19.24
N SER A 49 6.53 -17.45 -18.07
CA SER A 49 7.29 -18.43 -17.28
C SER A 49 6.41 -19.58 -16.78
N GLU A 50 7.02 -20.75 -16.57
CA GLU A 50 6.36 -21.95 -16.03
C GLU A 50 5.78 -21.72 -14.61
N ARG A 51 6.35 -20.78 -13.83
CA ARG A 51 5.91 -20.49 -12.45
C ARG A 51 4.62 -19.71 -12.32
N PHE A 52 3.93 -19.42 -13.39
CA PHE A 52 2.76 -18.55 -13.46
C PHE A 52 2.97 -17.25 -12.68
N ILE A 53 3.84 -16.41 -13.22
CA ILE A 53 4.04 -15.02 -12.82
C ILE A 53 3.37 -14.15 -13.87
N VAL A 54 2.32 -13.42 -13.48
CA VAL A 54 1.63 -12.46 -14.35
C VAL A 54 2.61 -11.33 -14.68
N ASN A 55 2.79 -11.07 -15.97
CA ASN A 55 3.84 -10.19 -16.44
C ASN A 55 3.30 -8.79 -16.79
N SER A 56 3.83 -7.78 -16.14
CA SER A 56 3.45 -6.37 -16.36
C SER A 56 3.58 -5.92 -17.81
N LYS A 57 4.60 -6.40 -18.53
CA LYS A 57 4.79 -6.03 -19.94
C LYS A 57 3.65 -6.50 -20.84
N LYS A 58 3.03 -7.64 -20.52
CA LYS A 58 1.85 -8.13 -21.25
C LYS A 58 0.61 -7.32 -20.96
N LEU A 59 0.46 -6.84 -19.72
CA LEU A 59 -0.76 -6.17 -19.28
C LEU A 59 -0.70 -4.66 -19.50
N LEU A 60 0.44 -4.04 -19.25
CA LEU A 60 0.62 -2.59 -19.34
C LEU A 60 0.86 -2.07 -20.76
N GLU A 61 1.39 -2.91 -21.67
CA GLU A 61 1.68 -2.53 -23.07
C GLU A 61 2.48 -1.23 -23.19
N GLY A 62 3.48 -1.04 -22.31
CA GLY A 62 4.32 0.16 -22.23
C GLY A 62 3.80 1.28 -21.34
N ARG A 63 2.64 1.13 -20.74
CA ARG A 63 2.11 2.07 -19.73
C ARG A 63 2.70 1.78 -18.35
N GLU A 64 2.61 2.75 -17.45
CA GLU A 64 3.09 2.61 -16.07
C GLU A 64 1.99 2.20 -15.08
N LEU A 65 0.73 2.54 -15.41
CA LEU A 65 -0.48 2.18 -14.69
C LEU A 65 -1.58 1.80 -15.67
N ASP A 66 -2.29 0.74 -15.40
CA ASP A 66 -3.54 0.40 -16.09
C ASP A 66 -4.48 -0.38 -15.17
N LEU A 67 -5.73 -0.55 -15.62
CA LEU A 67 -6.73 -1.36 -14.95
C LEU A 67 -7.19 -2.53 -15.81
N ARG A 68 -7.63 -3.59 -15.15
CA ARG A 68 -8.21 -4.78 -15.78
C ARG A 68 -9.34 -5.35 -14.91
N LEU A 69 -10.42 -5.80 -15.55
CA LEU A 69 -11.44 -6.56 -14.85
C LEU A 69 -10.88 -7.90 -14.39
N HIS A 70 -11.22 -8.28 -13.16
CA HIS A 70 -10.96 -9.63 -12.69
C HIS A 70 -11.81 -10.64 -13.46
N THR A 71 -11.18 -11.74 -13.90
CA THR A 71 -11.81 -12.82 -14.67
C THR A 71 -12.81 -13.60 -13.80
N ARG A 72 -14.08 -13.60 -14.20
CA ARG A 72 -15.18 -14.26 -13.49
C ARG A 72 -15.38 -15.69 -13.98
N PHE A 73 -16.25 -16.42 -13.29
CA PHE A 73 -16.78 -17.75 -13.64
C PHE A 73 -15.81 -18.93 -13.50
N VAL A 74 -14.62 -18.71 -13.00
CA VAL A 74 -13.61 -19.73 -12.78
C VAL A 74 -12.83 -19.43 -11.49
N ASP A 75 -12.25 -20.45 -10.84
CA ASP A 75 -11.23 -20.23 -9.83
C ASP A 75 -9.94 -19.75 -10.55
N PHE A 76 -9.50 -18.52 -10.28
CA PHE A 76 -8.26 -18.03 -10.86
C PHE A 76 -7.08 -18.68 -10.11
N PRO A 77 -6.21 -19.41 -10.82
CA PRO A 77 -5.20 -20.26 -10.18
C PRO A 77 -4.16 -19.46 -9.39
N ASP A 78 -3.41 -20.15 -8.51
CA ASP A 78 -2.33 -19.54 -7.75
C ASP A 78 -1.27 -18.95 -8.67
N HIS A 79 -1.00 -17.65 -8.50
CA HIS A 79 -0.07 -16.87 -9.31
C HIS A 79 0.65 -15.80 -8.47
N GLY A 80 1.76 -15.32 -8.99
CA GLY A 80 2.43 -14.10 -8.54
C GLY A 80 2.41 -13.07 -9.66
N HIS A 81 2.97 -11.90 -9.42
CA HIS A 81 3.13 -10.82 -10.39
C HIS A 81 4.47 -10.11 -10.22
N ASP A 82 4.96 -9.45 -11.27
CA ASP A 82 6.21 -8.67 -11.25
C ASP A 82 5.98 -7.17 -11.02
N TYR A 83 4.78 -6.81 -10.52
CA TYR A 83 4.29 -5.47 -10.27
C TYR A 83 3.55 -5.40 -8.92
N MET A 84 3.18 -4.21 -8.48
CA MET A 84 2.20 -4.04 -7.40
C MET A 84 0.79 -4.11 -7.99
N GLU A 85 -0.04 -5.00 -7.44
CA GLU A 85 -1.46 -5.06 -7.75
C GLU A 85 -2.29 -4.47 -6.62
N PHE A 86 -3.35 -3.74 -6.94
CA PHE A 86 -4.44 -3.60 -6.01
C PHE A 86 -5.77 -3.87 -6.69
N MET A 87 -6.68 -4.53 -5.93
CA MET A 87 -8.02 -4.78 -6.37
C MET A 87 -9.00 -3.90 -5.60
N TYR A 88 -9.91 -3.27 -6.33
CA TYR A 88 -11.09 -2.59 -5.80
C TYR A 88 -12.34 -3.40 -6.19
N VAL A 89 -13.17 -3.76 -5.21
CA VAL A 89 -14.42 -4.45 -5.49
C VAL A 89 -15.51 -3.43 -5.78
N TYR A 90 -15.81 -3.26 -7.06
CA TYR A 90 -16.82 -2.32 -7.53
C TYR A 90 -18.24 -2.79 -7.21
N ALA A 91 -18.52 -4.11 -7.36
CA ALA A 91 -19.81 -4.71 -7.03
C ALA A 91 -19.62 -6.14 -6.52
N GLY A 92 -20.57 -6.63 -5.72
CA GLY A 92 -20.57 -7.99 -5.18
C GLY A 92 -19.45 -8.25 -4.17
N LYS A 93 -18.79 -9.40 -4.30
CA LYS A 93 -17.69 -9.83 -3.41
C LYS A 93 -16.66 -10.67 -4.16
N ILE A 94 -15.40 -10.56 -3.76
CA ILE A 94 -14.28 -11.34 -4.30
C ILE A 94 -13.51 -11.98 -3.15
N SER A 95 -13.18 -13.26 -3.26
CA SER A 95 -12.44 -14.00 -2.22
C SER A 95 -11.06 -14.39 -2.70
N HIS A 96 -10.02 -13.89 -2.03
CA HIS A 96 -8.63 -14.23 -2.25
C HIS A 96 -8.16 -15.31 -1.28
N VAL A 97 -7.26 -16.16 -1.73
CA VAL A 97 -6.45 -17.04 -0.86
C VAL A 97 -5.00 -16.64 -1.03
N ILE A 98 -4.40 -16.14 0.05
CA ILE A 98 -3.03 -15.58 0.07
C ILE A 98 -2.24 -16.37 1.10
N GLY A 99 -1.38 -17.28 0.66
CA GLY A 99 -0.72 -18.23 1.56
C GLY A 99 -1.73 -19.09 2.32
N LYS A 100 -1.86 -18.89 3.63
CA LYS A 100 -2.82 -19.59 4.50
C LYS A 100 -4.09 -18.77 4.79
N ASP A 101 -4.10 -17.50 4.39
CA ASP A 101 -5.19 -16.59 4.70
C ASP A 101 -6.25 -16.63 3.60
N SER A 102 -7.52 -16.62 4.00
CA SER A 102 -8.64 -16.41 3.11
C SER A 102 -9.27 -15.06 3.41
N VAL A 103 -9.25 -14.17 2.45
CA VAL A 103 -9.72 -12.78 2.57
C VAL A 103 -10.86 -12.56 1.59
N THR A 104 -12.04 -12.22 2.10
CA THR A 104 -13.18 -11.85 1.26
C THR A 104 -13.36 -10.34 1.31
N LEU A 105 -13.29 -9.73 0.13
CA LEU A 105 -13.59 -8.33 -0.09
C LEU A 105 -15.06 -8.18 -0.45
N GLU A 106 -15.72 -7.20 0.12
CA GLU A 106 -17.04 -6.75 -0.25
C GLU A 106 -16.97 -5.49 -1.13
N ARG A 107 -18.11 -5.11 -1.69
CA ARG A 107 -18.20 -3.85 -2.45
C ARG A 107 -17.58 -2.68 -1.69
N GLY A 108 -16.67 -1.97 -2.32
CA GLY A 108 -15.97 -0.83 -1.77
C GLY A 108 -14.65 -1.15 -1.09
N ASP A 109 -14.37 -2.42 -0.82
CA ASP A 109 -13.11 -2.83 -0.19
C ASP A 109 -11.95 -2.79 -1.18
N ILE A 110 -10.73 -2.58 -0.65
CA ILE A 110 -9.49 -2.54 -1.41
C ILE A 110 -8.47 -3.48 -0.80
N ILE A 111 -7.80 -4.27 -1.64
CA ILE A 111 -6.63 -5.05 -1.25
C ILE A 111 -5.44 -4.69 -2.14
N PHE A 112 -4.28 -4.47 -1.52
CA PHE A 112 -3.00 -4.31 -2.21
C PHE A 112 -2.17 -5.57 -2.02
N LEU A 113 -1.54 -6.03 -3.09
CA LEU A 113 -0.59 -7.14 -3.08
C LEU A 113 0.73 -6.64 -3.67
N ASN A 114 1.83 -6.87 -2.96
CA ASN A 114 3.13 -6.55 -3.51
C ASN A 114 3.60 -7.65 -4.48
N ARG A 115 4.61 -7.37 -5.29
CA ARG A 115 5.13 -8.31 -6.31
C ARG A 115 5.67 -9.64 -5.76
N HIS A 116 5.86 -9.75 -4.44
CA HIS A 116 6.33 -10.97 -3.79
C HIS A 116 5.18 -11.85 -3.28
N ALA A 117 3.96 -11.31 -3.23
CA ALA A 117 2.78 -12.07 -2.82
C ALA A 117 2.35 -13.04 -3.93
N ARG A 118 1.91 -14.23 -3.49
CA ARG A 118 1.21 -15.18 -4.36
C ARG A 118 -0.19 -15.38 -3.84
N HIS A 119 -1.13 -15.45 -4.75
CA HIS A 119 -2.53 -15.65 -4.40
C HIS A 119 -3.31 -16.40 -5.48
N SER A 120 -4.42 -16.97 -5.06
CA SER A 120 -5.49 -17.43 -5.96
C SER A 120 -6.78 -16.72 -5.62
N ILE A 121 -7.71 -16.67 -6.57
CA ILE A 121 -9.01 -16.01 -6.37
C ILE A 121 -10.10 -17.02 -6.63
N LYS A 122 -11.04 -17.12 -5.72
CA LYS A 122 -12.18 -18.02 -5.85
C LYS A 122 -13.12 -17.51 -6.93
N ARG A 123 -13.82 -18.47 -7.53
CA ARG A 123 -14.80 -18.20 -8.60
C ARG A 123 -15.73 -17.05 -8.23
N ALA A 124 -15.69 -16.01 -9.02
CA ALA A 124 -16.59 -14.86 -8.96
C ALA A 124 -17.81 -15.12 -9.85
N GLY A 125 -18.97 -14.63 -9.43
CA GLY A 125 -20.21 -14.71 -10.19
C GLY A 125 -20.43 -13.52 -11.12
N ARG A 126 -21.55 -13.53 -11.84
CA ARG A 126 -21.87 -12.47 -12.81
C ARG A 126 -21.98 -11.06 -12.18
N GLY A 127 -22.45 -10.98 -10.94
CA GLY A 127 -22.62 -9.73 -10.21
C GLY A 127 -21.39 -9.29 -9.40
N ASP A 128 -20.33 -10.09 -9.41
CA ASP A 128 -19.10 -9.77 -8.69
C ASP A 128 -18.13 -9.08 -9.65
N ILE A 129 -17.79 -7.82 -9.37
CA ILE A 129 -16.95 -7.00 -10.23
C ILE A 129 -15.76 -6.53 -9.42
N GLY A 130 -14.61 -7.17 -9.65
CA GLY A 130 -13.31 -6.74 -9.16
C GLY A 130 -12.54 -6.00 -10.26
N ILE A 131 -11.94 -4.90 -9.92
CA ILE A 131 -11.08 -4.10 -10.81
C ILE A 131 -9.67 -4.18 -10.27
N ASN A 132 -8.78 -4.83 -11.04
CA ASN A 132 -7.36 -4.90 -10.75
C ASN A 132 -6.65 -3.69 -11.34
N PHE A 133 -5.86 -3.01 -10.53
CA PHE A 133 -4.95 -1.94 -10.93
C PHE A 133 -3.53 -2.48 -10.90
N ILE A 134 -2.81 -2.25 -11.99
CA ILE A 134 -1.48 -2.78 -12.25
C ILE A 134 -0.51 -1.61 -12.22
N LEU A 135 0.36 -1.56 -11.20
CA LEU A 135 1.30 -0.46 -10.97
C LEU A 135 2.73 -0.94 -11.20
N SER A 136 3.38 -0.36 -12.20
CA SER A 136 4.79 -0.66 -12.47
C SER A 136 5.72 -0.14 -11.36
N THR A 137 6.90 -0.72 -11.23
CA THR A 137 7.92 -0.22 -10.30
C THR A 137 8.33 1.24 -10.60
N PRO A 138 8.52 1.68 -11.86
CA PRO A 138 8.77 3.09 -12.17
C PRO A 138 7.66 4.02 -11.67
N PHE A 139 6.38 3.64 -11.86
CA PHE A 139 5.26 4.43 -11.36
C PHE A 139 5.28 4.57 -9.83
N LEU A 140 5.58 3.49 -9.11
CA LEU A 140 5.69 3.53 -7.66
C LEU A 140 6.82 4.44 -7.17
N GLN A 141 7.89 4.59 -7.94
CA GLN A 141 8.98 5.54 -7.63
C GLN A 141 8.51 7.01 -7.73
N ILE A 142 7.57 7.31 -8.64
CA ILE A 142 6.94 8.64 -8.75
C ILE A 142 6.00 8.90 -7.56
N VAL A 143 5.22 7.90 -7.15
CA VAL A 143 4.27 8.02 -6.03
C VAL A 143 4.97 8.08 -4.66
N PHE A 144 6.08 7.37 -4.50
CA PHE A 144 6.77 7.17 -3.21
C PHE A 144 7.09 8.47 -2.45
N PRO A 145 7.64 9.54 -3.06
CA PRO A 145 7.95 10.78 -2.34
C PRO A 145 6.74 11.41 -1.65
N HIS A 146 5.55 11.28 -2.22
CA HIS A 146 4.31 11.85 -1.68
C HIS A 146 3.79 11.12 -0.44
N VAL A 147 4.18 9.85 -0.27
CA VAL A 147 3.71 8.97 0.82
C VAL A 147 4.82 8.51 1.76
N ALA A 148 6.04 8.98 1.54
CA ALA A 148 7.23 8.57 2.31
C ALA A 148 7.13 8.83 3.82
N ASN A 149 6.35 9.83 4.23
CA ASN A 149 6.10 10.15 5.63
C ASN A 149 5.14 9.19 6.33
N ASN A 150 4.43 8.32 5.58
CA ASN A 150 3.60 7.29 6.18
C ASN A 150 4.38 5.97 6.31
N PRO A 151 4.68 5.50 7.54
CA PRO A 151 5.55 4.33 7.73
C PRO A 151 5.02 3.05 7.10
N VAL A 152 3.70 2.83 7.13
CA VAL A 152 3.08 1.60 6.61
C VAL A 152 3.12 1.55 5.09
N VAL A 153 2.71 2.66 4.46
CA VAL A 153 2.65 2.75 3.00
C VAL A 153 4.07 2.79 2.42
N SER A 154 4.96 3.58 3.00
CA SER A 154 6.34 3.66 2.53
C SER A 154 7.09 2.34 2.67
N GLU A 155 6.88 1.60 3.77
CA GLU A 155 7.43 0.26 3.94
C GLU A 155 6.89 -0.70 2.89
N PHE A 156 5.58 -0.70 2.66
CA PHE A 156 4.95 -1.58 1.68
C PHE A 156 5.46 -1.32 0.25
N ILE A 157 5.58 -0.03 -0.14
CA ILE A 157 6.13 0.35 -1.45
C ILE A 157 7.62 0.00 -1.54
N THR A 158 8.42 0.30 -0.50
CA THR A 158 9.85 -0.05 -0.48
C THR A 158 10.05 -1.55 -0.60
N ASN A 159 9.26 -2.34 0.14
CA ASN A 159 9.31 -3.80 0.06
C ASN A 159 8.88 -4.34 -1.31
N ASN A 160 7.97 -3.64 -2.00
CA ASN A 160 7.60 -3.99 -3.37
C ASN A 160 8.74 -3.70 -4.38
N ILE A 161 9.52 -2.65 -4.15
CA ILE A 161 10.62 -2.25 -5.05
C ILE A 161 11.87 -3.13 -4.82
N ASP A 162 12.13 -3.54 -3.57
CA ASP A 162 13.30 -4.34 -3.20
C ASP A 162 13.18 -5.77 -3.77
N ASP A 163 14.21 -6.23 -4.49
CA ASP A 163 14.27 -7.60 -5.04
C ASP A 163 14.29 -8.68 -3.96
N ALA A 164 14.84 -8.38 -2.78
CA ALA A 164 14.85 -9.26 -1.61
C ALA A 164 13.63 -9.06 -0.70
N GLY A 165 12.59 -8.39 -1.18
CA GLY A 165 11.38 -8.12 -0.43
C GLY A 165 10.58 -9.37 -0.04
N GLU A 166 9.72 -9.22 0.93
CA GLU A 166 8.86 -10.30 1.43
C GLU A 166 7.43 -10.16 0.89
N ALA A 167 6.74 -11.30 0.78
CA ALA A 167 5.33 -11.34 0.40
C ALA A 167 4.46 -10.58 1.43
N GLN A 168 3.76 -9.55 0.97
CA GLN A 168 2.88 -8.72 1.78
C GLN A 168 1.59 -8.38 1.05
N TYR A 169 0.52 -8.21 1.82
CA TYR A 169 -0.70 -7.58 1.36
C TYR A 169 -1.25 -6.61 2.41
N LEU A 170 -1.95 -5.58 1.93
CA LEU A 170 -2.68 -4.64 2.77
C LEU A 170 -4.16 -4.71 2.40
N PHE A 171 -5.01 -4.98 3.38
CA PHE A 171 -6.45 -5.05 3.16
C PHE A 171 -7.16 -3.92 3.91
N PHE A 172 -7.99 -3.16 3.19
CA PHE A 172 -8.75 -2.04 3.70
C PHE A 172 -10.24 -2.28 3.50
N LYS A 173 -10.99 -2.30 4.60
CA LYS A 173 -12.46 -2.30 4.57
C LYS A 173 -12.94 -0.86 4.44
N THR A 174 -13.28 -0.47 3.23
CA THR A 174 -13.63 0.91 2.89
C THR A 174 -15.07 1.07 2.41
N LYS A 175 -15.92 0.06 2.62
CA LYS A 175 -17.31 -0.03 2.16
C LYS A 175 -18.13 1.25 2.37
N ASP A 176 -17.99 1.92 3.51
CA ASP A 176 -18.77 3.11 3.86
C ASP A 176 -17.94 4.41 3.77
N ASN A 177 -16.77 4.38 3.11
CA ASN A 177 -15.88 5.52 3.01
C ASN A 177 -16.07 6.25 1.68
N PHE A 178 -17.01 7.20 1.66
CA PHE A 178 -17.33 8.01 0.47
C PHE A 178 -16.11 8.70 -0.18
N PRO A 179 -15.19 9.37 0.55
CA PRO A 179 -14.00 9.97 -0.07
C PRO A 179 -13.15 8.97 -0.85
N ILE A 180 -12.96 7.76 -0.34
CA ILE A 180 -12.21 6.70 -1.04
C ILE A 180 -12.95 6.22 -2.28
N HIS A 181 -14.26 6.01 -2.19
CA HIS A 181 -15.07 5.60 -3.36
C HIS A 181 -15.02 6.65 -4.48
N ASN A 182 -15.22 7.93 -4.12
CA ASN A 182 -15.14 9.04 -5.08
C ASN A 182 -13.76 9.09 -5.75
N LEU A 183 -12.70 8.87 -4.99
CA LEU A 183 -11.35 8.85 -5.51
C LEU A 183 -11.10 7.65 -6.45
N MET A 184 -11.67 6.49 -6.13
CA MET A 184 -11.62 5.31 -7.02
C MET A 184 -12.37 5.55 -8.33
N ASP A 185 -13.53 6.18 -8.28
CA ASP A 185 -14.30 6.56 -9.47
C ASP A 185 -13.50 7.53 -10.37
N ASN A 186 -12.85 8.54 -9.78
CA ASN A 186 -11.98 9.45 -10.50
C ASN A 186 -10.77 8.74 -11.13
N LEU A 187 -10.14 7.80 -10.41
CA LEU A 187 -9.01 7.04 -10.92
C LEU A 187 -9.43 6.12 -12.08
N ILE A 188 -10.55 5.41 -11.96
CA ILE A 188 -11.11 4.58 -13.03
C ILE A 188 -11.42 5.46 -14.26
N TYR A 189 -12.09 6.60 -14.06
CA TYR A 189 -12.40 7.53 -15.13
C TYR A 189 -11.13 8.03 -15.85
N ALA A 190 -10.12 8.43 -15.08
CA ALA A 190 -8.86 8.92 -15.63
C ALA A 190 -8.15 7.84 -16.48
N ILE A 191 -8.08 6.60 -16.00
CA ILE A 191 -7.41 5.51 -16.72
C ILE A 191 -8.18 5.14 -18.00
N VAL A 192 -9.51 5.02 -17.93
CA VAL A 192 -10.34 4.70 -19.10
C VAL A 192 -10.22 5.78 -20.18
N ASN A 193 -10.18 7.05 -19.78
CA ASN A 193 -10.06 8.19 -20.69
C ASN A 193 -8.61 8.57 -21.03
N ARG A 194 -7.61 7.78 -20.53
CA ARG A 194 -6.18 7.99 -20.85
C ARG A 194 -5.62 9.35 -20.39
N THR A 195 -6.11 9.91 -19.29
CA THR A 195 -5.63 11.17 -18.70
C THR A 195 -4.43 10.88 -17.77
N GLN A 196 -3.28 10.56 -18.37
CA GLN A 196 -2.10 10.03 -17.64
C GLN A 196 -1.48 11.02 -16.66
N ASP A 197 -1.59 12.32 -16.93
CA ASP A 197 -0.94 13.40 -16.16
C ASP A 197 -1.40 13.49 -14.69
N ILE A 198 -2.53 12.85 -14.32
CA ILE A 198 -3.09 12.91 -12.97
C ILE A 198 -3.03 11.57 -12.21
N TYR A 199 -2.45 10.52 -12.80
CA TYR A 199 -2.47 9.19 -12.16
C TYR A 199 -1.68 9.16 -10.85
N ALA A 200 -0.50 9.78 -10.84
CA ALA A 200 0.37 9.78 -9.67
C ALA A 200 -0.25 10.54 -8.50
N GLU A 201 -0.90 11.66 -8.77
CA GLU A 201 -1.62 12.47 -7.79
C GLU A 201 -2.80 11.69 -7.19
N LEU A 202 -3.63 11.06 -8.04
CA LEU A 202 -4.80 10.29 -7.58
C LEU A 202 -4.37 9.09 -6.73
N VAL A 203 -3.34 8.34 -7.15
CA VAL A 203 -2.83 7.19 -6.38
C VAL A 203 -2.14 7.65 -5.10
N SER A 204 -1.38 8.75 -5.13
CA SER A 204 -0.77 9.34 -3.93
C SER A 204 -1.82 9.79 -2.92
N LEU A 205 -2.90 10.40 -3.42
CA LEU A 205 -4.04 10.82 -2.60
C LEU A 205 -4.78 9.61 -2.03
N LEU A 206 -4.99 8.55 -2.81
CA LEU A 206 -5.57 7.28 -2.32
C LEU A 206 -4.76 6.71 -1.16
N PHE A 207 -3.45 6.58 -1.29
CA PHE A 207 -2.60 6.12 -0.20
C PHE A 207 -2.65 7.04 1.03
N THR A 208 -2.73 8.35 0.81
CA THR A 208 -2.85 9.34 1.89
C THR A 208 -4.15 9.17 2.66
N TYR A 209 -5.27 9.02 1.96
CA TYR A 209 -6.57 8.74 2.59
C TYR A 209 -6.59 7.41 3.33
N LEU A 210 -6.13 6.34 2.71
CA LEU A 210 -6.06 5.02 3.35
C LEU A 210 -5.20 5.04 4.61
N ALA A 211 -4.12 5.78 4.59
CA ALA A 211 -3.24 5.97 5.73
C ALA A 211 -3.88 6.80 6.86
N HIS A 212 -4.64 7.85 6.52
CA HIS A 212 -5.32 8.73 7.48
C HIS A 212 -6.48 7.99 8.17
N TYR A 213 -7.26 7.23 7.41
CA TYR A 213 -8.40 6.48 7.94
C TYR A 213 -8.02 5.15 8.59
N ARG A 214 -6.73 4.81 8.64
CA ARG A 214 -6.23 3.57 9.23
C ARG A 214 -6.72 3.34 10.67
N ASP A 215 -6.76 4.36 11.50
CA ASP A 215 -7.13 4.26 12.91
C ASP A 215 -8.64 4.06 13.10
N THR A 216 -9.46 4.59 12.19
CA THR A 216 -10.91 4.34 12.13
C THR A 216 -11.24 3.00 11.47
N LEU A 217 -10.34 2.49 10.62
CA LEU A 217 -10.39 1.19 9.99
C LEU A 217 -9.57 0.13 10.76
N SER A 218 -9.39 0.31 12.07
CA SER A 218 -8.43 -0.40 12.94
C SER A 218 -8.46 -1.93 12.90
N ASN A 219 -9.53 -2.54 12.41
CA ASN A 219 -9.63 -3.98 12.15
C ASN A 219 -9.40 -4.35 10.67
N SER A 220 -8.95 -3.42 9.84
CA SER A 220 -9.01 -3.54 8.39
C SER A 220 -7.64 -3.74 7.73
N LEU A 221 -6.55 -3.57 8.48
CA LEU A 221 -5.21 -3.79 7.95
C LEU A 221 -4.70 -5.16 8.37
N VAL A 222 -4.67 -6.11 7.45
CA VAL A 222 -4.05 -7.41 7.67
C VAL A 222 -2.70 -7.42 6.95
N VAL A 223 -1.64 -7.54 7.72
CA VAL A 223 -0.29 -7.72 7.20
C VAL A 223 0.05 -9.21 7.25
N ALA A 224 0.35 -9.79 6.09
CA ALA A 224 0.37 -11.23 5.90
C ALA A 224 1.49 -11.99 6.64
N SER A 225 2.62 -11.37 6.98
CA SER A 225 3.74 -12.09 7.58
C SER A 225 3.98 -11.73 9.05
N PRO A 226 4.47 -12.67 9.88
CA PRO A 226 4.92 -12.37 11.25
C PRO A 226 5.99 -11.26 11.27
N ASP A 227 6.87 -11.23 10.29
CA ASP A 227 7.94 -10.26 10.15
C ASP A 227 7.42 -8.87 9.81
N ALA A 228 6.43 -8.76 8.96
CA ALA A 228 5.75 -7.50 8.69
C ALA A 228 5.01 -6.96 9.93
N LYS A 229 4.39 -7.84 10.74
CA LYS A 229 3.81 -7.45 12.03
C LYS A 229 4.87 -6.91 12.99
N LEU A 230 6.01 -7.55 13.04
CA LEU A 230 7.13 -7.11 13.89
C LEU A 230 7.72 -5.78 13.41
N LYS A 231 7.99 -5.65 12.10
CA LYS A 231 8.45 -4.40 11.49
C LYS A 231 7.52 -3.25 11.84
N ARG A 232 6.23 -3.46 11.62
CA ARG A 232 5.19 -2.47 11.94
C ARG A 232 5.21 -2.08 13.41
N ALA A 233 5.22 -3.05 14.33
CA ALA A 233 5.25 -2.77 15.77
C ALA A 233 6.48 -1.95 16.19
N VAL A 234 7.65 -2.24 15.60
CA VAL A 234 8.88 -1.48 15.83
C VAL A 234 8.76 -0.03 15.35
N LEU A 235 8.26 0.19 14.14
CA LEU A 235 8.10 1.53 13.56
C LEU A 235 7.06 2.36 14.31
N GLU A 236 5.91 1.77 14.63
CA GLU A 236 4.86 2.43 15.42
C GLU A 236 5.35 2.82 16.81
N TYR A 237 6.07 1.95 17.48
CA TYR A 237 6.65 2.25 18.79
C TYR A 237 7.64 3.41 18.70
N ILE A 238 8.56 3.39 17.73
CA ILE A 238 9.51 4.47 17.51
C ILE A 238 8.77 5.76 17.18
N GLN A 239 7.77 5.73 16.29
CA GLN A 239 7.00 6.91 15.88
C GLN A 239 6.29 7.57 17.05
N GLN A 240 5.67 6.79 17.93
CA GLN A 240 4.88 7.29 19.05
C GLN A 240 5.73 7.66 20.28
N ARG A 241 6.88 7.02 20.46
CA ARG A 241 7.67 7.09 21.69
C ARG A 241 9.10 7.58 21.50
N TYR A 242 9.48 8.09 20.31
CA TYR A 242 10.86 8.44 20.00
C TYR A 242 11.59 9.28 21.06
N PRO A 243 10.98 10.19 21.82
CA PRO A 243 11.72 10.95 22.84
C PRO A 243 12.27 10.05 23.97
N THR A 244 11.52 9.00 24.34
CA THR A 244 11.82 8.13 25.48
C THR A 244 12.01 6.65 25.11
N ALA A 245 11.89 6.31 23.82
CA ALA A 245 11.89 4.93 23.37
C ALA A 245 13.15 4.18 23.73
N THR A 246 12.98 2.95 24.25
CA THR A 246 14.07 1.99 24.53
C THR A 246 13.78 0.64 23.92
N LEU A 247 14.83 -0.10 23.55
CA LEU A 247 14.69 -1.47 23.07
C LEU A 247 14.13 -2.41 24.14
N GLY A 248 14.44 -2.16 25.42
CA GLY A 248 13.94 -2.94 26.56
C GLY A 248 12.42 -2.86 26.65
N GLU A 249 11.86 -1.64 26.71
CA GLU A 249 10.42 -1.44 26.78
C GLU A 249 9.69 -2.08 25.57
N LEU A 250 10.26 -1.96 24.38
CA LEU A 250 9.68 -2.57 23.19
C LEU A 250 9.71 -4.12 23.28
N ALA A 251 10.82 -4.68 23.76
CA ALA A 251 10.96 -6.13 23.92
C ALA A 251 9.93 -6.67 24.91
N ASP A 252 9.77 -5.99 26.06
CA ASP A 252 8.77 -6.37 27.08
C ASP A 252 7.34 -6.29 26.53
N ARG A 253 6.99 -5.24 25.76
CA ARG A 253 5.67 -5.10 25.12
C ARG A 253 5.35 -6.21 24.12
N LEU A 254 6.37 -6.69 23.41
CA LEU A 254 6.21 -7.70 22.37
C LEU A 254 6.40 -9.12 22.88
N GLY A 255 6.75 -9.29 24.17
CA GLY A 255 7.01 -10.61 24.77
C GLY A 255 8.31 -11.25 24.28
N TYR A 256 9.30 -10.45 23.87
CA TYR A 256 10.61 -10.93 23.41
C TYR A 256 11.73 -10.58 24.39
N THR A 257 12.84 -11.32 24.28
CA THR A 257 14.09 -10.87 24.92
C THR A 257 14.72 -9.73 24.09
N GLN A 258 15.43 -8.81 24.76
CA GLN A 258 16.13 -7.72 24.07
C GLN A 258 17.14 -8.23 23.03
N ALA A 259 17.86 -9.33 23.39
CA ALA A 259 18.84 -9.93 22.48
C ALA A 259 18.19 -10.49 21.21
N TYR A 260 17.07 -11.19 21.34
CA TYR A 260 16.30 -11.69 20.20
C TYR A 260 15.78 -10.54 19.35
N LEU A 261 15.12 -9.55 19.97
CA LEU A 261 14.55 -8.41 19.25
C LEU A 261 15.61 -7.56 18.54
N SER A 262 16.76 -7.32 19.19
CA SER A 262 17.90 -6.61 18.58
C SER A 262 18.40 -7.29 17.31
N ARG A 263 18.55 -8.63 17.34
CA ARG A 263 18.96 -9.42 16.18
C ARG A 263 17.90 -9.35 15.07
N ARG A 264 16.62 -9.56 15.42
CA ARG A 264 15.53 -9.54 14.44
C ARG A 264 15.37 -8.17 13.78
N ILE A 265 15.49 -7.06 14.54
CA ILE A 265 15.46 -5.70 13.99
C ILE A 265 16.60 -5.53 12.97
N ARG A 266 17.82 -6.00 13.30
CA ARG A 266 18.94 -5.89 12.35
C ARG A 266 18.72 -6.70 11.08
N GLU A 267 18.17 -7.92 11.20
CA GLU A 267 17.80 -8.76 10.06
C GLU A 267 16.72 -8.10 9.19
N LEU A 268 15.68 -7.56 9.82
CA LEU A 268 14.52 -7.02 9.14
C LEU A 268 14.73 -5.63 8.50
N PHE A 269 15.56 -4.79 9.11
CA PHE A 269 15.76 -3.40 8.66
C PHE A 269 17.14 -3.12 8.09
N GLY A 270 18.07 -4.07 8.16
CA GLY A 270 19.48 -3.83 7.87
C GLY A 270 20.14 -2.78 8.80
N LYS A 271 19.44 -2.35 9.85
CA LYS A 271 19.83 -1.27 10.77
C LYS A 271 19.56 -1.69 12.20
N THR A 272 20.28 -1.07 13.16
CA THR A 272 19.98 -1.30 14.59
C THR A 272 18.77 -0.48 15.03
N PHE A 273 18.11 -0.89 16.11
CA PHE A 273 17.07 -0.09 16.77
C PHE A 273 17.52 1.34 17.05
N GLN A 274 18.75 1.49 17.56
CA GLN A 274 19.33 2.80 17.85
C GLN A 274 19.45 3.67 16.59
N THR A 275 19.82 3.07 15.46
CA THR A 275 19.93 3.81 14.19
C THR A 275 18.54 4.27 13.70
N LEU A 276 17.52 3.41 13.79
CA LEU A 276 16.15 3.76 13.44
C LEU A 276 15.61 4.90 14.32
N LEU A 277 15.84 4.79 15.63
CA LEU A 277 15.44 5.80 16.61
C LEU A 277 16.14 7.15 16.36
N GLN A 278 17.44 7.14 16.08
CA GLN A 278 18.19 8.34 15.74
C GLN A 278 17.63 9.02 14.48
N THR A 279 17.33 8.24 13.44
CA THR A 279 16.73 8.77 12.21
C THR A 279 15.41 9.49 12.50
N ARG A 280 14.54 8.89 13.30
CA ARG A 280 13.24 9.50 13.67
C ARG A 280 13.41 10.77 14.53
N ARG A 281 14.30 10.74 15.51
CA ARG A 281 14.59 11.90 16.37
C ARG A 281 15.12 13.08 15.58
N LEU A 282 16.03 12.83 14.63
CA LEU A 282 16.59 13.88 13.76
C LEU A 282 15.53 14.47 12.83
N ALA A 283 14.66 13.63 12.27
CA ALA A 283 13.54 14.10 11.44
C ALA A 283 12.55 14.96 12.26
N ALA A 284 12.23 14.56 13.50
CA ALA A 284 11.41 15.37 14.38
C ALA A 284 12.07 16.72 14.75
N ALA A 285 13.38 16.71 14.99
CA ALA A 285 14.12 17.95 15.27
C ALA A 285 14.15 18.88 14.05
N GLU A 286 14.33 18.34 12.87
CA GLU A 286 14.26 19.09 11.60
C GLU A 286 12.90 19.77 11.43
N GLU A 287 11.83 19.01 11.60
CA GLU A 287 10.46 19.52 11.54
C GLU A 287 10.22 20.64 12.55
N MET A 288 10.64 20.45 13.83
CA MET A 288 10.51 21.48 14.87
C MET A 288 11.33 22.74 14.57
N LEU A 289 12.54 22.59 14.01
CA LEU A 289 13.36 23.71 13.60
C LEU A 289 12.68 24.58 12.55
N ARG A 290 11.91 23.97 11.66
CA ARG A 290 11.21 24.64 10.58
C ARG A 290 9.86 25.22 10.97
N THR A 291 9.15 24.55 11.90
CA THR A 291 7.75 24.87 12.19
C THR A 291 7.54 25.58 13.53
N THR A 292 8.56 25.69 14.39
CA THR A 292 8.43 26.26 15.73
C THR A 292 9.51 27.30 16.05
N ALA A 293 9.18 28.21 16.99
CA ALA A 293 10.13 29.18 17.55
C ALA A 293 10.91 28.64 18.76
N LEU A 294 10.84 27.35 19.10
CA LEU A 294 11.54 26.76 20.23
C LEU A 294 13.07 26.94 20.08
N SER A 295 13.78 27.13 21.19
CA SER A 295 15.25 27.16 21.14
C SER A 295 15.80 25.83 20.64
N VAL A 296 16.99 25.83 20.02
CA VAL A 296 17.64 24.59 19.58
C VAL A 296 17.86 23.65 20.75
N GLU A 297 18.16 24.16 21.94
CA GLU A 297 18.34 23.39 23.16
C GLU A 297 17.04 22.70 23.61
N ASP A 298 15.92 23.42 23.53
CA ASP A 298 14.61 22.84 23.86
C ASP A 298 14.21 21.75 22.86
N ILE A 299 14.49 21.96 21.58
CA ILE A 299 14.23 20.93 20.55
C ILE A 299 15.08 19.69 20.83
N ILE A 300 16.38 19.85 21.15
CA ILE A 300 17.27 18.73 21.48
C ILE A 300 16.69 17.90 22.63
N ARG A 301 16.22 18.56 23.68
CA ARG A 301 15.55 17.89 24.82
C ARG A 301 14.23 17.24 24.43
N ALA A 302 13.40 17.95 23.68
CA ALA A 302 12.09 17.48 23.25
C ALA A 302 12.18 16.22 22.40
N VAL A 303 13.21 16.07 21.55
CA VAL A 303 13.41 14.87 20.73
C VAL A 303 14.18 13.76 21.44
N GLY A 304 14.54 13.93 22.74
CA GLY A 304 15.09 12.88 23.59
C GLY A 304 16.62 12.77 23.59
N TYR A 305 17.35 13.87 23.33
CA TYR A 305 18.80 13.91 23.53
C TYR A 305 19.17 14.71 24.78
N GLU A 306 20.02 14.12 25.61
CA GLU A 306 20.62 14.78 26.76
C GLU A 306 21.95 15.46 26.39
N ASN A 307 22.74 14.82 25.51
CA ASN A 307 24.03 15.31 25.08
C ASN A 307 23.92 16.20 23.83
N GLN A 308 23.92 17.50 24.03
CA GLN A 308 23.81 18.49 22.95
C GLN A 308 24.96 18.38 21.93
N SER A 309 26.22 18.19 22.38
CA SER A 309 27.37 18.07 21.48
C SER A 309 27.26 16.86 20.56
N TYR A 310 26.73 15.75 21.08
CA TYR A 310 26.44 14.53 20.27
C TYR A 310 25.37 14.81 19.22
N PHE A 311 24.25 15.45 19.62
CA PHE A 311 23.19 15.83 18.70
C PHE A 311 23.71 16.74 17.58
N HIS A 312 24.46 17.79 17.89
CA HIS A 312 25.02 18.73 16.90
C HIS A 312 25.88 18.01 15.85
N ARG A 313 26.74 17.09 16.28
CA ARG A 313 27.55 16.29 15.35
C ARG A 313 26.70 15.41 14.45
N LEU A 314 25.66 14.78 15.02
CA LEU A 314 24.76 13.89 14.30
C LEU A 314 23.94 14.68 13.27
N PHE A 315 23.41 15.82 13.67
CA PHE A 315 22.61 16.69 12.81
C PHE A 315 23.46 17.25 11.65
N LEU A 316 24.66 17.73 11.94
CA LEU A 316 25.61 18.20 10.92
C LEU A 316 25.94 17.08 9.90
N LYS A 317 26.19 15.86 10.40
CA LYS A 317 26.47 14.70 9.54
C LYS A 317 25.29 14.36 8.62
N THR A 318 24.06 14.51 9.11
CA THR A 318 22.85 14.12 8.38
C THR A 318 22.38 15.19 7.41
N TYR A 319 22.39 16.47 7.81
CA TYR A 319 21.83 17.58 7.03
C TYR A 319 22.88 18.53 6.42
N GLY A 320 24.18 18.28 6.64
CA GLY A 320 25.27 19.07 6.07
C GLY A 320 25.48 20.45 6.69
N CYS A 321 24.66 20.84 7.68
CA CYS A 321 24.80 22.12 8.39
C CYS A 321 24.36 22.00 9.86
N THR A 322 24.67 23.03 10.65
CA THR A 322 24.27 23.08 12.07
C THR A 322 22.79 23.38 12.20
N PRO A 323 22.10 22.95 13.30
CA PRO A 323 20.68 23.24 13.53
C PRO A 323 20.32 24.73 13.42
N HIS A 324 21.16 25.61 13.95
CA HIS A 324 20.97 27.08 13.84
C HIS A 324 21.01 27.55 12.37
N ARG A 325 21.96 27.04 11.58
CA ARG A 325 22.08 27.40 10.17
C ARG A 325 20.90 26.81 9.36
N TYR A 326 20.45 25.62 9.72
CA TYR A 326 19.31 24.97 9.08
C TYR A 326 18.05 25.83 9.24
N ARG A 327 17.73 26.28 10.46
CA ARG A 327 16.60 27.18 10.73
C ARG A 327 16.67 28.46 9.91
N LYS A 328 17.83 29.14 9.91
CA LYS A 328 18.02 30.40 9.18
C LYS A 328 17.86 30.27 7.66
N ASN A 329 18.04 29.08 7.11
CA ASN A 329 17.89 28.82 5.69
C ASN A 329 16.48 28.35 5.33
N ALA A 330 15.63 28.04 6.33
CA ALA A 330 14.23 27.65 6.17
C ALA A 330 13.25 28.83 6.30
N ASP A 331 13.71 29.95 6.91
CA ASP A 331 13.05 31.26 6.92
C ASP A 331 13.38 32.02 5.63
#